data_c4b033ebde113570e2fbe71972eec489
#
_entry.id   c4b033ebde113570e2fbe71972eec489
#
_cell.length_a   1.000
_cell.length_b   1.000
_cell.length_c   1.000
_cell.angle_alpha   90.00
_cell.angle_beta   90.00
_cell.angle_gamma   90.00
#
_symmetry.space_group_name_H-M   'P 1'
#
loop_
_entity.id
_entity.type
_entity.pdbx_description
1 polymer ?
#
loop_
_entity_poly.entity_id
_entity_poly.type
_entity_poly.pdbx_seq_one_letter_code
_entity_poly.pdbx_strand_id
1 'polypeptide(L)'
;MKKVLLLGASGQIAPNIIPDMESHCDFTLADIKPYPDGRPIEHVDMRQYDQVRDAMQGMDAVMNFTVNRPDPILSFHVSTLGALHVMKAAAELGIKKVVHTGPQLVRSYYDQDFEITDVPRAPGTGYYGITKMLSYEICRTYARTYDIQTICFVFNGLGLAPSEPIKGEDFPPFRIFWKDLAHACCLALDIESVPDNYQEFNMVSMTAHQKYTMEKARRILGYEPAERWENYYKRDV
;
A
#
# COMPACT_ATOMS: atom_id res chain seq x y z
N MET A 1 -6.57 7.37 20.07
CA MET A 1 -6.31 6.72 18.78
C MET A 1 -5.59 7.69 17.88
N LYS A 2 -4.73 7.21 16.98
CA LYS A 2 -4.05 8.05 15.97
C LYS A 2 -5.06 8.57 14.96
N LYS A 3 -4.98 9.85 14.63
CA LYS A 3 -5.76 10.46 13.54
C LYS A 3 -5.07 10.18 12.22
N VAL A 4 -5.72 9.44 11.36
CA VAL A 4 -5.15 8.96 10.11
C VAL A 4 -5.98 9.45 8.92
N LEU A 5 -5.37 10.23 8.04
CA LEU A 5 -5.98 10.54 6.75
C LEU A 5 -5.77 9.35 5.80
N LEU A 6 -6.85 8.83 5.24
CA LEU A 6 -6.82 7.80 4.21
C LEU A 6 -7.24 8.39 2.86
N LEU A 7 -6.27 8.61 1.98
CA LEU A 7 -6.46 9.08 0.62
C LEU A 7 -6.72 7.90 -0.33
N GLY A 8 -7.72 8.01 -1.19
CA GLY A 8 -8.19 6.92 -2.03
C GLY A 8 -9.20 6.00 -1.31
N ALA A 9 -9.97 6.60 -0.40
CA ALA A 9 -10.90 5.88 0.48
C ALA A 9 -11.99 5.11 -0.27
N SER A 10 -12.44 5.59 -1.42
CA SER A 10 -13.46 4.93 -2.25
C SER A 10 -12.88 3.93 -3.26
N GLY A 11 -11.57 3.67 -3.18
CA GLY A 11 -10.89 2.68 -4.02
C GLY A 11 -11.12 1.24 -3.58
N GLN A 12 -10.41 0.31 -4.23
CA GLN A 12 -10.55 -1.11 -3.93
C GLN A 12 -10.04 -1.52 -2.55
N ILE A 13 -9.01 -0.86 -2.02
CA ILE A 13 -8.33 -1.31 -0.79
C ILE A 13 -9.10 -0.86 0.45
N ALA A 14 -9.33 0.44 0.59
CA ALA A 14 -9.81 1.03 1.82
C ALA A 14 -11.13 0.44 2.34
N PRO A 15 -12.19 0.24 1.53
CA PRO A 15 -13.44 -0.33 2.03
C PRO A 15 -13.29 -1.75 2.59
N ASN A 16 -12.26 -2.48 2.16
CA ASN A 16 -12.02 -3.85 2.59
C ASN A 16 -11.13 -3.97 3.83
N ILE A 17 -10.39 -2.93 4.19
CA ILE A 17 -9.48 -2.99 5.36
C ILE A 17 -9.96 -2.11 6.53
N ILE A 18 -10.69 -1.03 6.25
CA ILE A 18 -11.16 -0.10 7.28
C ILE A 18 -11.93 -0.81 8.40
N PRO A 19 -12.88 -1.74 8.13
CA PRO A 19 -13.62 -2.41 9.19
C PRO A 19 -12.73 -3.12 10.22
N ASP A 20 -11.61 -3.69 9.79
CA ASP A 20 -10.66 -4.37 10.67
C ASP A 20 -9.70 -3.39 11.39
N MET A 21 -9.71 -2.10 11.03
CA MET A 21 -8.82 -1.06 11.55
C MET A 21 -9.53 0.02 12.38
N GLU A 22 -10.87 0.12 12.35
CA GLU A 22 -11.64 1.19 13.01
C GLU A 22 -11.46 1.22 14.55
N SER A 23 -11.13 0.09 15.16
CA SER A 23 -10.79 0.03 16.59
C SER A 23 -9.37 0.52 16.90
N HIS A 24 -8.52 0.66 15.89
CA HIS A 24 -7.10 1.02 16.01
C HIS A 24 -6.83 2.49 15.68
N CYS A 25 -7.54 3.06 14.71
CA CYS A 25 -7.34 4.40 14.19
C CYS A 25 -8.63 5.21 14.14
N ASP A 26 -8.47 6.53 14.26
CA ASP A 26 -9.51 7.52 13.96
C ASP A 26 -9.31 8.01 12.53
N PHE A 27 -10.17 7.54 11.60
CA PHE A 27 -9.99 7.80 10.18
C PHE A 27 -10.71 9.05 9.70
N THR A 28 -9.98 9.93 9.03
CA THR A 28 -10.54 10.87 8.05
C THR A 28 -10.42 10.24 6.67
N LEU A 29 -11.55 9.98 6.02
CA LEU A 29 -11.62 9.35 4.70
C LEU A 29 -11.67 10.42 3.61
N ALA A 30 -10.88 10.27 2.55
CA ALA A 30 -10.85 11.24 1.47
C ALA A 30 -10.70 10.58 0.09
N ASP A 31 -11.52 11.05 -0.86
CA ASP A 31 -11.50 10.62 -2.26
C ASP A 31 -12.21 11.67 -3.14
N ILE A 32 -12.10 11.55 -4.47
CA ILE A 32 -12.92 12.31 -5.43
C ILE A 32 -14.29 11.67 -5.67
N LYS A 33 -14.48 10.43 -5.24
CA LYS A 33 -15.74 9.67 -5.40
C LYS A 33 -16.39 9.46 -4.04
N PRO A 34 -17.73 9.34 -3.97
CA PRO A 34 -18.40 8.99 -2.74
C PRO A 34 -17.96 7.62 -2.23
N TYR A 35 -18.00 7.43 -0.91
CA TYR A 35 -17.67 6.15 -0.30
C TYR A 35 -18.77 5.11 -0.59
N PRO A 36 -18.43 3.83 -0.81
CA PRO A 36 -19.39 2.81 -1.28
C PRO A 36 -20.62 2.61 -0.40
N ASP A 37 -20.51 2.76 0.91
CA ASP A 37 -21.65 2.60 1.86
C ASP A 37 -22.39 3.90 2.16
N GLY A 38 -22.00 5.01 1.52
CA GLY A 38 -22.63 6.32 1.66
C GLY A 38 -22.21 7.12 2.90
N ARG A 39 -21.23 6.66 3.68
CA ARG A 39 -20.68 7.46 4.79
C ARG A 39 -20.02 8.74 4.28
N PRO A 40 -19.99 9.81 5.07
CA PRO A 40 -19.33 11.05 4.69
C PRO A 40 -17.82 10.86 4.47
N ILE A 41 -17.29 11.50 3.43
CA ILE A 41 -15.86 11.60 3.19
C ILE A 41 -15.50 13.00 2.75
N GLU A 42 -14.25 13.39 2.88
CA GLU A 42 -13.74 14.63 2.33
C GLU A 42 -13.49 14.50 0.82
N HIS A 43 -13.86 15.53 0.06
CA HIS A 43 -13.53 15.59 -1.36
C HIS A 43 -12.10 16.09 -1.55
N VAL A 44 -11.18 15.20 -1.92
CA VAL A 44 -9.76 15.53 -2.14
C VAL A 44 -9.31 15.03 -3.49
N ASP A 45 -8.95 15.98 -4.36
CA ASP A 45 -8.31 15.68 -5.64
C ASP A 45 -6.79 15.72 -5.48
N MET A 46 -6.13 14.58 -5.67
CA MET A 46 -4.68 14.45 -5.56
C MET A 46 -3.88 15.39 -6.47
N ARG A 47 -4.52 15.92 -7.52
CA ARG A 47 -3.92 16.90 -8.44
C ARG A 47 -3.82 18.30 -7.84
N GLN A 48 -4.58 18.58 -6.78
CA GLN A 48 -4.69 19.89 -6.13
C GLN A 48 -3.93 19.89 -4.82
N TYR A 49 -2.76 20.52 -4.80
CA TYR A 49 -1.90 20.54 -3.62
C TYR A 49 -2.60 21.05 -2.37
N ASP A 50 -3.33 22.18 -2.48
CA ASP A 50 -3.99 22.79 -1.34
C ASP A 50 -5.05 21.86 -0.72
N GLN A 51 -5.83 21.14 -1.53
CA GLN A 51 -6.80 20.15 -1.02
C GLN A 51 -6.11 19.04 -0.24
N VAL A 52 -5.00 18.48 -0.78
CA VAL A 52 -4.22 17.45 -0.08
C VAL A 52 -3.65 17.99 1.22
N ARG A 53 -3.02 19.17 1.19
CA ARG A 53 -2.41 19.79 2.37
C ARG A 53 -3.45 20.11 3.45
N ASP A 54 -4.61 20.66 3.07
CA ASP A 54 -5.65 21.05 4.01
C ASP A 54 -6.27 19.82 4.68
N ALA A 55 -6.54 18.74 3.94
CA ALA A 55 -7.01 17.47 4.50
C ALA A 55 -5.98 16.82 5.45
N MET A 56 -4.70 17.08 5.26
CA MET A 56 -3.62 16.57 6.13
C MET A 56 -3.44 17.35 7.43
N GLN A 57 -4.08 18.52 7.61
CA GLN A 57 -3.90 19.33 8.82
C GLN A 57 -4.40 18.60 10.08
N GLY A 58 -3.54 18.53 11.09
CA GLY A 58 -3.87 17.92 12.38
C GLY A 58 -3.92 16.38 12.37
N MET A 59 -3.45 15.74 11.30
CA MET A 59 -3.31 14.29 11.21
C MET A 59 -1.98 13.82 11.80
N ASP A 60 -2.01 12.66 12.47
CA ASP A 60 -0.81 12.01 13.00
C ASP A 60 -0.10 11.18 11.92
N ALA A 61 -0.86 10.66 10.94
CA ALA A 61 -0.35 9.84 9.85
C ALA A 61 -1.20 9.95 8.58
N VAL A 62 -0.63 9.57 7.44
CA VAL A 62 -1.32 9.52 6.15
C VAL A 62 -1.15 8.14 5.51
N MET A 63 -2.25 7.57 5.02
CA MET A 63 -2.26 6.38 4.17
C MET A 63 -2.66 6.80 2.74
N ASN A 64 -1.74 6.66 1.79
CA ASN A 64 -1.99 7.01 0.40
C ASN A 64 -2.19 5.76 -0.45
N PHE A 65 -3.45 5.47 -0.76
CA PHE A 65 -3.89 4.35 -1.61
C PHE A 65 -4.41 4.80 -2.97
N THR A 66 -4.16 6.05 -3.34
CA THR A 66 -4.63 6.60 -4.59
C THR A 66 -3.94 5.99 -5.81
N VAL A 67 -4.71 5.81 -6.86
CA VAL A 67 -4.23 5.32 -8.15
C VAL A 67 -5.19 5.70 -9.28
N ASN A 68 -4.63 6.01 -10.43
CA ASN A 68 -5.35 6.00 -11.71
C ASN A 68 -4.62 5.04 -12.65
N ARG A 69 -5.35 4.15 -13.32
CA ARG A 69 -4.80 3.14 -14.25
C ARG A 69 -5.22 3.35 -15.70
N PRO A 70 -6.46 3.83 -15.98
CA PRO A 70 -6.96 3.88 -17.36
C PRO A 70 -6.33 4.96 -18.22
N ASP A 71 -5.99 6.11 -17.64
CA ASP A 71 -5.52 7.28 -18.35
C ASP A 71 -4.05 7.59 -18.03
N PRO A 72 -3.16 7.67 -19.02
CA PRO A 72 -1.74 7.90 -18.77
C PRO A 72 -1.46 9.26 -18.12
N ILE A 73 -2.12 10.34 -18.54
CA ILE A 73 -1.90 11.68 -17.97
C ILE A 73 -2.39 11.71 -16.53
N LEU A 74 -3.61 11.20 -16.27
CA LEU A 74 -4.12 11.11 -14.91
C LEU A 74 -3.29 10.16 -14.03
N SER A 75 -2.69 9.11 -14.59
CA SER A 75 -1.76 8.26 -13.84
C SER A 75 -0.55 9.04 -13.33
N PHE A 76 0.06 9.90 -14.15
CA PHE A 76 1.14 10.78 -13.71
C PHE A 76 0.67 11.78 -12.66
N HIS A 77 -0.48 12.41 -12.87
CA HIS A 77 -1.01 13.40 -11.93
C HIS A 77 -1.42 12.79 -10.59
N VAL A 78 -2.09 11.63 -10.59
CA VAL A 78 -2.58 11.01 -9.35
C VAL A 78 -1.48 10.23 -8.64
N SER A 79 -0.73 9.38 -9.35
CA SER A 79 0.24 8.49 -8.71
C SER A 79 1.58 9.19 -8.43
N THR A 80 2.10 9.99 -9.37
CA THR A 80 3.41 10.64 -9.23
C THR A 80 3.29 12.00 -8.56
N LEU A 81 2.55 12.92 -9.15
CA LEU A 81 2.38 14.27 -8.59
C LEU A 81 1.61 14.21 -7.25
N GLY A 82 0.59 13.35 -7.15
CA GLY A 82 -0.13 13.14 -5.88
C GLY A 82 0.77 12.63 -4.75
N ALA A 83 1.70 11.73 -5.04
CA ALA A 83 2.70 11.30 -4.05
C ALA A 83 3.62 12.46 -3.63
N LEU A 84 4.03 13.31 -4.58
CA LEU A 84 4.79 14.52 -4.27
C LEU A 84 4.00 15.46 -3.36
N HIS A 85 2.72 15.68 -3.64
CA HIS A 85 1.84 16.52 -2.82
C HIS A 85 1.75 16.00 -1.38
N VAL A 86 1.53 14.70 -1.20
CA VAL A 86 1.48 14.07 0.13
C VAL A 86 2.79 14.26 0.88
N MET A 87 3.93 13.95 0.25
CA MET A 87 5.22 14.01 0.93
C MET A 87 5.64 15.45 1.23
N LYS A 88 5.34 16.39 0.32
CA LYS A 88 5.58 17.82 0.52
C LYS A 88 4.72 18.35 1.68
N ALA A 89 3.43 18.06 1.69
CA ALA A 89 2.53 18.46 2.77
C ALA A 89 2.94 17.83 4.12
N ALA A 90 3.34 16.55 4.14
CA ALA A 90 3.85 15.90 5.33
C ALA A 90 5.08 16.62 5.90
N ALA A 91 6.02 17.00 5.05
CA ALA A 91 7.20 17.77 5.46
C ALA A 91 6.84 19.16 6.03
N GLU A 92 5.94 19.89 5.37
CA GLU A 92 5.50 21.22 5.80
C GLU A 92 4.69 21.22 7.10
N LEU A 93 3.83 20.19 7.27
CA LEU A 93 2.96 20.06 8.46
C LEU A 93 3.62 19.31 9.62
N GLY A 94 4.83 18.78 9.42
CA GLY A 94 5.55 18.01 10.42
C GLY A 94 4.99 16.62 10.69
N ILE A 95 4.20 16.05 9.73
CA ILE A 95 3.68 14.69 9.83
C ILE A 95 4.83 13.69 9.63
N LYS A 96 4.99 12.79 10.59
CA LYS A 96 6.15 11.87 10.63
C LYS A 96 5.84 10.45 10.17
N LYS A 97 4.62 10.14 9.75
CA LYS A 97 4.24 8.79 9.33
C LYS A 97 3.44 8.80 8.02
N VAL A 98 3.96 8.09 7.02
CA VAL A 98 3.27 7.89 5.74
C VAL A 98 3.28 6.39 5.37
N VAL A 99 2.12 5.85 5.03
CA VAL A 99 1.97 4.52 4.41
C VAL A 99 1.61 4.71 2.95
N HIS A 100 2.41 4.16 2.05
CA HIS A 100 2.21 4.23 0.61
C HIS A 100 2.08 2.83 0.01
N THR A 101 1.43 2.71 -1.15
CA THR A 101 1.20 1.42 -1.80
C THR A 101 1.48 1.44 -3.29
N GLY A 102 1.85 0.29 -3.81
CA GLY A 102 1.98 0.11 -5.25
C GLY A 102 2.26 -1.34 -5.66
N PRO A 103 2.40 -1.59 -6.96
CA PRO A 103 2.62 -2.92 -7.50
C PRO A 103 4.06 -3.39 -7.32
N GLN A 104 4.25 -4.70 -7.38
CA GLN A 104 5.57 -5.29 -7.60
C GLN A 104 6.09 -4.91 -9.00
N LEU A 105 7.22 -4.23 -9.05
CA LEU A 105 7.78 -3.68 -10.28
C LEU A 105 8.86 -4.55 -10.94
N VAL A 106 9.19 -5.67 -10.34
CA VAL A 106 10.18 -6.60 -10.88
C VAL A 106 9.56 -7.87 -11.45
N ARG A 107 8.26 -8.05 -11.31
CA ARG A 107 7.55 -9.28 -11.65
C ARG A 107 7.80 -9.75 -13.09
N SER A 108 7.59 -8.89 -14.05
CA SER A 108 7.73 -9.24 -15.47
C SER A 108 9.17 -9.50 -15.92
N TYR A 109 10.14 -9.04 -15.16
CA TYR A 109 11.58 -9.20 -15.48
C TYR A 109 12.15 -10.46 -14.83
N TYR A 110 11.67 -10.78 -13.61
CA TYR A 110 12.19 -11.87 -12.79
C TYR A 110 11.16 -12.98 -12.58
N ASP A 111 10.28 -13.21 -13.55
CA ASP A 111 9.20 -14.20 -13.43
C ASP A 111 9.72 -15.65 -13.27
N GLN A 112 10.94 -15.93 -13.73
CA GLN A 112 11.58 -17.22 -13.60
C GLN A 112 12.39 -17.38 -12.30
N ASP A 113 12.62 -16.32 -11.55
CA ASP A 113 13.39 -16.37 -10.31
C ASP A 113 12.56 -16.94 -9.16
N PHE A 114 13.19 -17.71 -8.30
CA PHE A 114 12.53 -18.32 -7.14
C PHE A 114 12.58 -17.44 -5.90
N GLU A 115 13.53 -16.51 -5.85
CA GLU A 115 13.70 -15.59 -4.74
C GLU A 115 13.94 -14.17 -5.26
N ILE A 116 13.07 -13.24 -4.88
CA ILE A 116 13.19 -11.84 -5.23
C ILE A 116 13.23 -11.02 -3.94
N THR A 117 14.41 -10.47 -3.68
CA THR A 117 14.67 -9.56 -2.55
C THR A 117 14.99 -8.16 -3.06
N ASP A 118 16.21 -7.69 -2.90
CA ASP A 118 16.63 -6.35 -3.29
C ASP A 118 17.19 -6.33 -4.73
N VAL A 119 16.33 -6.58 -5.71
CA VAL A 119 16.66 -6.52 -7.12
C VAL A 119 16.28 -5.18 -7.74
N PRO A 120 16.95 -4.73 -8.83
CA PRO A 120 16.59 -3.51 -9.52
C PRO A 120 15.16 -3.54 -10.04
N ARG A 121 14.47 -2.41 -9.95
CA ARG A 121 13.10 -2.29 -10.47
C ARG A 121 13.10 -2.36 -11.99
N ALA A 122 12.10 -3.06 -12.52
CA ALA A 122 11.85 -3.18 -13.95
C ALA A 122 10.35 -2.93 -14.24
N PRO A 123 9.90 -1.66 -14.23
CA PRO A 123 8.48 -1.32 -14.37
C PRO A 123 7.92 -1.60 -15.77
N GLY A 124 8.79 -1.93 -16.74
CA GLY A 124 8.43 -1.97 -18.15
C GLY A 124 8.11 -0.56 -18.68
N THR A 125 7.42 -0.49 -19.84
CA THR A 125 7.05 0.78 -20.50
C THR A 125 5.62 1.22 -20.17
N GLY A 126 4.88 0.45 -19.38
CA GLY A 126 3.51 0.77 -18.96
C GLY A 126 3.49 1.94 -17.98
N TYR A 127 2.65 2.96 -18.26
CA TYR A 127 2.57 4.18 -17.44
C TYR A 127 2.18 3.90 -15.98
N TYR A 128 1.38 2.87 -15.70
CA TYR A 128 1.07 2.49 -14.32
C TYR A 128 2.33 2.09 -13.53
N GLY A 129 3.16 1.21 -14.10
CA GLY A 129 4.43 0.81 -13.48
C GLY A 129 5.40 1.98 -13.32
N ILE A 130 5.57 2.78 -14.37
CA ILE A 130 6.45 3.94 -14.36
C ILE A 130 6.01 4.96 -13.29
N THR A 131 4.73 5.33 -13.26
CA THR A 131 4.24 6.35 -12.31
C THR A 131 4.34 5.89 -10.86
N LYS A 132 4.13 4.60 -10.59
CA LYS A 132 4.33 4.04 -9.25
C LYS A 132 5.79 3.94 -8.87
N MET A 133 6.68 3.59 -9.80
CA MET A 133 8.13 3.64 -9.55
C MET A 133 8.58 5.06 -9.15
N LEU A 134 8.14 6.06 -9.91
CA LEU A 134 8.44 7.46 -9.59
C LEU A 134 7.87 7.88 -8.23
N SER A 135 6.67 7.42 -7.87
CA SER A 135 6.10 7.71 -6.56
C SER A 135 6.93 7.12 -5.41
N TYR A 136 7.51 5.93 -5.59
CA TYR A 136 8.43 5.34 -4.59
C TYR A 136 9.70 6.18 -4.43
N GLU A 137 10.28 6.66 -5.52
CA GLU A 137 11.48 7.51 -5.46
C GLU A 137 11.19 8.87 -4.78
N ILE A 138 10.03 9.45 -5.03
CA ILE A 138 9.58 10.66 -4.32
C ILE A 138 9.45 10.38 -2.82
N CYS A 139 8.73 9.32 -2.46
CA CYS A 139 8.57 8.93 -1.06
C CYS A 139 9.92 8.70 -0.37
N ARG A 140 10.82 7.97 -1.01
CA ARG A 140 12.16 7.70 -0.47
C ARG A 140 13.00 8.96 -0.27
N THR A 141 12.98 9.86 -1.25
CA THR A 141 13.73 11.12 -1.18
C THR A 141 13.24 12.00 -0.03
N TYR A 142 11.93 12.22 0.08
CA TYR A 142 11.35 13.04 1.14
C TYR A 142 11.51 12.39 2.52
N ALA A 143 11.30 11.09 2.64
CA ALA A 143 11.44 10.34 3.88
C ALA A 143 12.83 10.57 4.50
N ARG A 144 13.89 10.43 3.70
CA ARG A 144 15.27 10.62 4.14
C ARG A 144 15.61 12.07 4.45
N THR A 145 15.04 13.00 3.69
CA THR A 145 15.36 14.43 3.84
C THR A 145 14.67 15.05 5.05
N TYR A 146 13.44 14.62 5.37
CA TYR A 146 12.60 15.26 6.38
C TYR A 146 12.25 14.35 7.57
N ASP A 147 12.93 13.22 7.72
CA ASP A 147 12.69 12.23 8.79
C ASP A 147 11.22 11.80 8.87
N ILE A 148 10.64 11.47 7.70
CA ILE A 148 9.27 10.95 7.59
C ILE A 148 9.33 9.44 7.50
N GLN A 149 8.88 8.74 8.53
CA GLN A 149 8.80 7.28 8.56
C GLN A 149 7.83 6.80 7.48
N THR A 150 8.37 6.37 6.36
CA THR A 150 7.58 6.00 5.18
C THR A 150 7.65 4.50 4.93
N ILE A 151 6.50 3.85 4.98
CA ILE A 151 6.33 2.44 4.73
C ILE A 151 5.61 2.26 3.40
N CYS A 152 6.25 1.58 2.43
CA CYS A 152 5.67 1.28 1.14
C CYS A 152 5.32 -0.21 1.05
N PHE A 153 4.04 -0.53 0.91
CA PHE A 153 3.60 -1.89 0.65
C PHE A 153 3.57 -2.17 -0.85
N VAL A 154 4.20 -3.27 -1.22
CA VAL A 154 4.36 -3.72 -2.60
C VAL A 154 3.55 -4.99 -2.81
N PHE A 155 2.61 -4.96 -3.75
CA PHE A 155 1.63 -6.02 -3.98
C PHE A 155 1.79 -6.68 -5.36
N ASN A 156 1.63 -8.00 -5.39
CA ASN A 156 1.39 -8.75 -6.63
C ASN A 156 -0.11 -8.92 -6.91
N GLY A 157 -0.90 -9.08 -5.87
CA GLY A 157 -2.35 -9.19 -5.94
C GLY A 157 -2.98 -8.95 -4.59
N LEU A 158 -4.26 -8.64 -4.61
CA LEU A 158 -5.08 -8.31 -3.44
C LEU A 158 -6.42 -9.05 -3.53
N GLY A 159 -7.02 -9.43 -2.43
CA GLY A 159 -8.35 -10.01 -2.45
C GLY A 159 -8.85 -10.59 -1.13
N LEU A 160 -10.02 -11.18 -1.22
CA LEU A 160 -10.59 -11.98 -0.14
C LEU A 160 -9.93 -13.35 -0.10
N ALA A 161 -9.84 -13.93 1.10
CA ALA A 161 -9.60 -15.35 1.25
C ALA A 161 -10.77 -16.13 0.62
N PRO A 162 -10.49 -17.25 -0.04
CA PRO A 162 -11.56 -18.12 -0.54
C PRO A 162 -12.45 -18.59 0.61
N SER A 163 -13.76 -18.70 0.37
CA SER A 163 -14.71 -19.23 1.36
C SER A 163 -14.61 -20.75 1.53
N GLU A 164 -14.10 -21.43 0.49
CA GLU A 164 -13.92 -22.90 0.45
C GLU A 164 -12.57 -23.27 -0.16
N PRO A 165 -12.05 -24.48 0.08
CA PRO A 165 -10.84 -24.95 -0.56
C PRO A 165 -10.96 -24.99 -2.10
N ILE A 166 -9.98 -24.40 -2.77
CA ILE A 166 -9.90 -24.37 -4.23
C ILE A 166 -9.30 -25.68 -4.71
N LYS A 167 -9.92 -26.30 -5.70
CA LYS A 167 -9.49 -27.57 -6.30
C LYS A 167 -9.32 -27.43 -7.80
N GLY A 168 -8.29 -28.09 -8.34
CA GLY A 168 -8.09 -28.21 -9.77
C GLY A 168 -7.79 -26.93 -10.54
N GLU A 169 -7.53 -25.82 -9.85
CA GLU A 169 -7.21 -24.53 -10.47
C GLU A 169 -5.81 -24.05 -10.07
N ASP A 170 -5.13 -23.40 -11.01
CA ASP A 170 -3.92 -22.63 -10.70
C ASP A 170 -4.31 -21.37 -9.94
N PHE A 171 -3.78 -21.23 -8.75
CA PHE A 171 -4.11 -20.12 -7.89
C PHE A 171 -2.93 -19.15 -7.78
N PRO A 172 -3.14 -17.83 -7.93
CA PRO A 172 -2.04 -16.88 -7.83
C PRO A 172 -1.51 -16.81 -6.39
N PRO A 173 -0.34 -17.40 -6.10
CA PRO A 173 0.17 -17.57 -4.75
C PRO A 173 0.70 -16.28 -4.11
N PHE A 174 0.74 -15.18 -4.88
CA PHE A 174 1.37 -13.92 -4.46
C PHE A 174 0.35 -12.85 -4.07
N ARG A 175 -0.83 -13.26 -3.60
CA ARG A 175 -1.87 -12.34 -3.15
C ARG A 175 -1.77 -12.12 -1.64
N ILE A 176 -2.09 -10.89 -1.20
CA ILE A 176 -2.39 -10.61 0.19
C ILE A 176 -3.90 -10.53 0.39
N PHE A 177 -4.40 -11.12 1.47
CA PHE A 177 -5.80 -11.02 1.89
C PHE A 177 -6.06 -9.72 2.65
N TRP A 178 -7.31 -9.26 2.62
CA TRP A 178 -7.67 -7.98 3.21
C TRP A 178 -7.38 -7.89 4.70
N LYS A 179 -7.65 -8.95 5.48
CA LYS A 179 -7.35 -9.00 6.92
C LYS A 179 -5.86 -8.88 7.21
N ASP A 180 -5.04 -9.58 6.42
CA ASP A 180 -3.58 -9.50 6.57
C ASP A 180 -3.07 -8.12 6.18
N LEU A 181 -3.66 -7.49 5.17
CA LEU A 181 -3.31 -6.11 4.79
C LEU A 181 -3.72 -5.11 5.87
N ALA A 182 -4.91 -5.25 6.46
CA ALA A 182 -5.35 -4.43 7.58
C ALA A 182 -4.36 -4.55 8.76
N HIS A 183 -3.99 -5.78 9.13
CA HIS A 183 -2.98 -6.03 10.17
C HIS A 183 -1.63 -5.37 9.84
N ALA A 184 -1.14 -5.53 8.61
CA ALA A 184 0.10 -4.89 8.16
C ALA A 184 0.03 -3.36 8.24
N CYS A 185 -1.12 -2.77 7.90
CA CYS A 185 -1.34 -1.32 8.04
C CYS A 185 -1.29 -0.86 9.49
N CYS A 186 -1.88 -1.62 10.43
CA CYS A 186 -1.77 -1.32 11.87
C CYS A 186 -0.30 -1.36 12.32
N LEU A 187 0.45 -2.40 11.97
CA LEU A 187 1.87 -2.50 12.28
C LEU A 187 2.68 -1.32 11.71
N ALA A 188 2.39 -0.92 10.46
CA ALA A 188 3.06 0.22 9.82
C ALA A 188 2.76 1.55 10.50
N LEU A 189 1.55 1.72 11.03
CA LEU A 189 1.17 2.91 11.79
C LEU A 189 1.80 2.92 13.18
N ASP A 190 2.03 1.75 13.79
CA ASP A 190 2.56 1.63 15.15
C ASP A 190 4.08 1.67 15.25
N ILE A 191 4.77 1.15 14.25
CA ILE A 191 6.24 1.15 14.29
C ILE A 191 6.78 2.56 14.46
N GLU A 192 7.66 2.77 15.42
CA GLU A 192 8.24 4.10 15.68
C GLU A 192 9.15 4.55 14.56
N SER A 193 10.05 3.67 14.11
CA SER A 193 11.03 4.00 13.07
C SER A 193 11.34 2.80 12.19
N VAL A 194 11.71 3.07 10.95
CA VAL A 194 12.25 2.09 10.01
C VAL A 194 13.64 2.53 9.53
N PRO A 195 14.53 1.60 9.15
CA PRO A 195 15.83 1.95 8.61
C PRO A 195 15.73 2.98 7.48
N ASP A 196 16.62 3.96 7.46
CA ASP A 196 16.68 5.05 6.46
C ASP A 196 15.40 5.88 6.36
N ASN A 197 14.50 5.83 7.35
CA ASN A 197 13.18 6.45 7.33
C ASN A 197 12.26 5.96 6.17
N TYR A 198 12.71 4.98 5.38
CA TYR A 198 11.99 4.48 4.22
C TYR A 198 12.22 2.99 4.02
N GLN A 199 11.13 2.22 3.97
CA GLN A 199 11.21 0.80 3.63
C GLN A 199 10.09 0.37 2.68
N GLU A 200 10.44 -0.52 1.76
CA GLU A 200 9.50 -1.23 0.89
C GLU A 200 9.38 -2.68 1.36
N PHE A 201 8.15 -3.18 1.43
CA PHE A 201 7.87 -4.54 1.89
C PHE A 201 7.04 -5.27 0.86
N ASN A 202 7.50 -6.45 0.43
CA ASN A 202 6.66 -7.40 -0.29
C ASN A 202 5.58 -7.92 0.68
N MET A 203 4.33 -7.86 0.26
CA MET A 203 3.18 -8.21 1.10
C MET A 203 2.38 -9.34 0.46
N VAL A 204 2.41 -10.50 1.08
CA VAL A 204 1.66 -11.70 0.66
C VAL A 204 1.12 -12.43 1.89
N SER A 205 0.04 -13.21 1.71
CA SER A 205 -0.51 -14.09 2.76
C SER A 205 0.01 -15.51 2.69
N MET A 206 0.80 -15.85 1.67
CA MET A 206 1.39 -17.16 1.50
C MET A 206 2.84 -17.18 2.00
N THR A 207 3.19 -18.13 2.83
CA THR A 207 4.53 -18.25 3.41
C THR A 207 5.36 -19.39 2.83
N ALA A 208 4.73 -20.37 2.20
CA ALA A 208 5.42 -21.55 1.63
C ALA A 208 6.20 -21.23 0.35
N HIS A 209 5.79 -20.19 -0.39
CA HIS A 209 6.44 -19.78 -1.61
C HIS A 209 7.36 -18.58 -1.34
N GLN A 210 8.64 -18.71 -1.61
CA GLN A 210 9.66 -17.71 -1.26
C GLN A 210 9.99 -16.72 -2.38
N LYS A 211 9.29 -16.75 -3.51
CA LYS A 211 9.62 -15.90 -4.67
C LYS A 211 9.70 -14.39 -4.30
N TYR A 212 8.72 -13.91 -3.55
CA TYR A 212 8.72 -12.55 -3.00
C TYR A 212 8.84 -12.65 -1.49
N THR A 213 10.07 -12.60 -0.99
CA THR A 213 10.32 -12.86 0.43
C THR A 213 9.71 -11.80 1.33
N MET A 214 9.13 -12.25 2.45
CA MET A 214 8.60 -11.39 3.51
C MET A 214 9.54 -11.28 4.71
N GLU A 215 10.75 -11.81 4.64
CA GLU A 215 11.67 -11.81 5.76
C GLU A 215 11.94 -10.41 6.30
N LYS A 216 12.06 -9.44 5.40
CA LYS A 216 12.20 -8.03 5.75
C LYS A 216 10.98 -7.50 6.50
N ALA A 217 9.76 -7.83 6.07
CA ALA A 217 8.54 -7.44 6.75
C ALA A 217 8.43 -8.10 8.14
N ARG A 218 8.80 -9.37 8.27
CA ARG A 218 8.87 -10.07 9.55
C ARG A 218 9.84 -9.42 10.51
N ARG A 219 11.06 -9.18 10.05
CA ARG A 219 12.13 -8.65 10.89
C ARG A 219 11.90 -7.21 11.32
N ILE A 220 11.38 -6.36 10.45
CA ILE A 220 11.23 -4.92 10.71
C ILE A 220 9.84 -4.59 11.26
N LEU A 221 8.77 -5.09 10.64
CA LEU A 221 7.39 -4.79 11.05
C LEU A 221 6.82 -5.80 12.05
N GLY A 222 7.43 -6.98 12.20
CA GLY A 222 6.83 -8.09 12.94
C GLY A 222 5.64 -8.71 12.21
N TYR A 223 5.53 -8.51 10.88
CA TYR A 223 4.40 -8.98 10.11
C TYR A 223 4.43 -10.50 9.92
N GLU A 224 3.35 -11.15 10.32
CA GLU A 224 3.05 -12.55 10.00
C GLU A 224 1.61 -12.63 9.51
N PRO A 225 1.35 -13.21 8.32
CA PRO A 225 -0.01 -13.40 7.86
C PRO A 225 -0.77 -14.40 8.74
N ALA A 226 -1.99 -14.03 9.13
CA ALA A 226 -2.89 -14.93 9.84
C ALA A 226 -3.59 -15.87 8.86
N GLU A 227 -3.97 -15.34 7.71
CA GLU A 227 -4.58 -16.11 6.63
C GLU A 227 -3.50 -16.71 5.74
N ARG A 228 -3.58 -18.00 5.50
CA ARG A 228 -2.60 -18.75 4.72
C ARG A 228 -3.24 -19.39 3.51
N TRP A 229 -2.68 -19.16 2.36
CA TRP A 229 -3.12 -19.74 1.11
C TRP A 229 -3.15 -21.27 1.14
N GLU A 230 -2.21 -21.87 1.84
CA GLU A 230 -2.08 -23.32 2.01
C GLU A 230 -3.34 -23.95 2.61
N ASN A 231 -4.13 -23.20 3.36
CA ASN A 231 -5.39 -23.66 3.93
C ASN A 231 -6.50 -23.80 2.89
N TYR A 232 -6.37 -23.09 1.77
CA TYR A 232 -7.42 -22.99 0.75
C TYR A 232 -7.07 -23.74 -0.53
N TYR A 233 -5.80 -23.95 -0.80
CA TYR A 233 -5.36 -24.66 -2.00
C TYR A 233 -5.30 -26.17 -1.74
N LYS A 234 -6.06 -26.94 -2.50
CA LYS A 234 -6.07 -28.40 -2.45
C LYS A 234 -5.89 -28.95 -3.86
N ARG A 235 -4.93 -29.84 -4.04
CA ARG A 235 -4.88 -30.68 -5.25
C ARG A 235 -5.91 -31.77 -5.13
N ASP A 236 -6.57 -32.09 -6.25
CA ASP A 236 -7.32 -33.34 -6.37
C ASP A 236 -6.30 -34.49 -6.41
N VAL A 237 -6.45 -35.43 -5.50
CA VAL A 237 -5.63 -36.63 -5.42
C VAL A 237 -6.38 -37.74 -6.10
#